data_370fb5e996d770cca9ee2215f042184b
#
_entry.id   370fb5e996d770cca9ee2215f042184b
#
_cell.length_a   1.000
_cell.length_b   1.000
_cell.length_c   1.000
_cell.angle_alpha   90.00
_cell.angle_beta   90.00
_cell.angle_gamma   90.00
#
_symmetry.space_group_name_H-M   'P 1'
#
loop_
_entity.id
_entity.type
_entity.pdbx_description
1 polymer ?
#
loop_
_entity_poly.entity_id
_entity_poly.type
_entity_poly.pdbx_seq_one_letter_code
_entity_poly.pdbx_strand_id
1 'polypeptide(L)'
;MPVPSPKNLLFFLSDNHACGYLGAYGNPLARTPNLDALAARGVRFDNAYSASPLCCPARAALATGRFPHQTGFWDNAIPFDGSQGSWMGRLSDAGHEVVSIGKLHFRETTPANGFTQEIHPMHILDGKGGVHMLLRAVDREPVNAGQWNLYMDRSGIGTAPYQAFDEKVTEAAIDWLGAHRQATDKPWVLFVS
;
A
#
# COMPACT_ATOMS: atom_id res chain seq x y z
N MET A 1 -4.85 23.82 25.65
CA MET A 1 -3.99 22.64 25.85
C MET A 1 -2.82 22.78 24.89
N PRO A 2 -1.57 22.50 25.29
CA PRO A 2 -0.46 22.52 24.35
C PRO A 2 -0.72 21.46 23.26
N VAL A 3 -0.49 21.83 22.01
CA VAL A 3 -0.55 20.89 20.88
C VAL A 3 0.55 19.83 21.11
N PRO A 4 0.22 18.54 21.15
CA PRO A 4 1.25 17.52 21.31
C PRO A 4 2.30 17.64 20.19
N SER A 5 3.56 17.46 20.53
CA SER A 5 4.61 17.39 19.50
C SER A 5 4.26 16.30 18.48
N PRO A 6 4.39 16.56 17.18
CA PRO A 6 4.16 15.56 16.17
C PRO A 6 5.07 14.35 16.39
N LYS A 7 4.59 13.16 16.08
CA LYS A 7 5.31 11.90 16.25
C LYS A 7 5.56 11.24 14.90
N ASN A 8 6.55 10.37 14.86
CA ASN A 8 6.79 9.52 13.70
C ASN A 8 5.57 8.64 13.43
N LEU A 9 5.28 8.40 12.17
CA LEU A 9 4.22 7.51 11.71
C LEU A 9 4.81 6.34 10.94
N LEU A 10 4.56 5.14 11.41
CA LEU A 10 4.81 3.91 10.67
C LEU A 10 3.48 3.34 10.20
N PHE A 11 3.28 3.28 8.87
CA PHE A 11 2.07 2.79 8.25
C PHE A 11 2.36 1.48 7.52
N PHE A 12 1.80 0.36 8.00
CA PHE A 12 1.85 -0.92 7.32
C PHE A 12 0.56 -1.18 6.56
N LEU A 13 0.68 -1.58 5.31
CA LEU A 13 -0.43 -1.98 4.47
C LEU A 13 -0.17 -3.33 3.83
N SER A 14 -0.89 -4.38 4.26
CA SER A 14 -0.87 -5.67 3.58
C SER A 14 -1.93 -5.73 2.48
N ASP A 15 -1.55 -6.26 1.31
CA ASP A 15 -2.43 -6.42 0.17
C ASP A 15 -3.25 -7.73 0.31
N ASN A 16 -4.55 -7.67 0.02
CA ASN A 16 -5.46 -8.82 0.05
C ASN A 16 -5.51 -9.59 1.40
N HIS A 17 -5.16 -8.96 2.50
CA HIS A 17 -5.16 -9.59 3.82
C HIS A 17 -6.50 -9.38 4.52
N ALA A 18 -7.37 -10.37 4.47
CA ALA A 18 -8.65 -10.32 5.18
C ALA A 18 -8.46 -10.52 6.69
N CYS A 19 -9.27 -9.84 7.50
CA CYS A 19 -9.23 -9.91 8.96
C CYS A 19 -9.36 -11.36 9.50
N GLY A 20 -10.08 -12.23 8.79
CA GLY A 20 -10.22 -13.64 9.14
C GLY A 20 -8.90 -14.45 9.11
N TYR A 21 -7.81 -13.89 8.61
CA TYR A 21 -6.48 -14.50 8.61
C TYR A 21 -5.56 -13.92 9.70
N LEU A 22 -6.11 -13.31 10.73
CA LEU A 22 -5.39 -12.76 11.89
C LEU A 22 -5.84 -13.43 13.18
N GLY A 23 -4.88 -13.78 14.05
CA GLY A 23 -5.16 -14.32 15.38
C GLY A 23 -5.97 -13.36 16.24
N ALA A 24 -5.68 -12.06 16.17
CA ALA A 24 -6.41 -11.00 16.89
C ALA A 24 -7.91 -10.95 16.56
N TYR A 25 -8.34 -11.49 15.41
CA TYR A 25 -9.76 -11.61 15.03
C TYR A 25 -10.34 -13.02 15.27
N GLY A 26 -9.61 -13.86 16.02
CA GLY A 26 -10.12 -15.15 16.49
C GLY A 26 -9.81 -16.34 15.56
N ASN A 27 -8.93 -16.19 14.57
CA ASN A 27 -8.53 -17.33 13.74
C ASN A 27 -7.54 -18.23 14.51
N PRO A 28 -7.91 -19.50 14.83
CA PRO A 28 -7.05 -20.36 15.62
C PRO A 28 -5.85 -20.92 14.85
N LEU A 29 -5.86 -20.83 13.54
CA LEU A 29 -4.81 -21.34 12.66
C LEU A 29 -3.82 -20.26 12.26
N ALA A 30 -4.22 -18.99 12.32
CA ALA A 30 -3.35 -17.87 11.97
C ALA A 30 -2.28 -17.65 13.05
N ARG A 31 -1.03 -17.64 12.63
CA ARG A 31 0.11 -17.37 13.51
C ARG A 31 0.63 -15.95 13.25
N THR A 32 0.01 -14.97 13.88
CA THR A 32 0.31 -13.54 13.72
C THR A 32 0.70 -12.86 15.04
N PRO A 33 1.69 -13.41 15.80
CA PRO A 33 1.95 -13.00 17.18
C PRO A 33 2.30 -11.54 17.34
N ASN A 34 3.01 -10.95 16.38
CA ASN A 34 3.40 -9.55 16.41
C ASN A 34 2.21 -8.60 16.16
N LEU A 35 1.34 -8.95 15.21
CA LEU A 35 0.11 -8.20 14.94
C LEU A 35 -0.90 -8.35 16.08
N ASP A 36 -0.99 -9.55 16.66
CA ASP A 36 -1.83 -9.81 17.83
C ASP A 36 -1.38 -8.99 19.03
N ALA A 37 -0.06 -8.93 19.29
CA ALA A 37 0.52 -8.09 20.34
C ALA A 37 0.31 -6.60 20.08
N LEU A 38 0.34 -6.16 18.81
CA LEU A 38 0.02 -4.77 18.45
C LEU A 38 -1.46 -4.46 18.72
N ALA A 39 -2.36 -5.35 18.32
CA ALA A 39 -3.79 -5.22 18.56
C ALA A 39 -4.11 -5.17 20.07
N ALA A 40 -3.45 -5.98 20.88
CA ALA A 40 -3.65 -6.03 22.33
C ALA A 40 -3.28 -4.73 23.08
N ARG A 41 -2.36 -3.94 22.53
CA ARG A 41 -1.92 -2.66 23.13
C ARG A 41 -2.40 -1.42 22.37
N GLY A 42 -3.16 -1.61 21.31
CA GLY A 42 -3.68 -0.57 20.45
C GLY A 42 -5.20 -0.60 20.36
N VAL A 43 -5.69 -0.11 19.23
CA VAL A 43 -7.12 -0.15 18.88
C VAL A 43 -7.32 -1.10 17.70
N ARG A 44 -8.20 -2.08 17.88
CA ARG A 44 -8.66 -2.96 16.80
C ARG A 44 -9.99 -2.45 16.26
N PHE A 45 -10.10 -2.33 14.95
CA PHE A 45 -11.32 -1.93 14.27
C PHE A 45 -12.02 -3.17 13.71
N ASP A 46 -13.18 -3.53 14.27
CA ASP A 46 -13.94 -4.70 13.82
C ASP A 46 -14.72 -4.42 12.54
N ASN A 47 -15.00 -3.16 12.24
CA ASN A 47 -15.77 -2.71 11.08
C ASN A 47 -15.00 -1.65 10.28
N ALA A 48 -13.85 -2.02 9.73
CA ALA A 48 -13.11 -1.18 8.80
C ALA A 48 -13.40 -1.62 7.35
N TYR A 49 -13.67 -0.65 6.47
CA TYR A 49 -14.04 -0.91 5.08
C TYR A 49 -13.11 -0.17 4.12
N SER A 50 -12.67 -0.88 3.09
CA SER A 50 -11.97 -0.25 1.98
C SER A 50 -12.96 0.51 1.09
N ALA A 51 -12.52 1.61 0.51
CA ALA A 51 -13.31 2.39 -0.44
C ALA A 51 -13.55 1.68 -1.78
N SER A 52 -12.78 0.61 -2.07
CA SER A 52 -12.90 -0.22 -3.27
C SER A 52 -12.31 -1.61 -3.01
N PRO A 53 -12.85 -2.66 -3.64
CA PRO A 53 -12.26 -4.00 -3.59
C PRO A 53 -11.04 -4.19 -4.52
N LEU A 54 -10.69 -3.19 -5.32
CA LEU A 54 -9.58 -3.22 -6.27
C LEU A 54 -8.39 -2.40 -5.76
N CYS A 55 -7.16 -2.83 -6.08
CA CYS A 55 -5.93 -2.24 -5.56
C CYS A 55 -5.78 -0.75 -5.91
N CYS A 56 -5.82 -0.38 -7.20
CA CYS A 56 -5.56 1.01 -7.61
C CYS A 56 -6.60 1.99 -7.08
N PRO A 57 -7.92 1.74 -7.20
CA PRO A 57 -8.92 2.66 -6.64
C PRO A 57 -8.86 2.75 -5.12
N ALA A 58 -8.60 1.63 -4.42
CA ALA A 58 -8.45 1.65 -2.96
C ALA A 58 -7.23 2.46 -2.53
N ARG A 59 -6.09 2.31 -3.23
CA ARG A 59 -4.86 3.05 -2.95
C ARG A 59 -4.95 4.52 -3.33
N ALA A 60 -5.63 4.85 -4.42
CA ALA A 60 -5.95 6.23 -4.77
C ALA A 60 -6.87 6.89 -3.73
N ALA A 61 -7.87 6.16 -3.25
CA ALA A 61 -8.74 6.64 -2.16
C ALA A 61 -7.95 6.85 -0.86
N LEU A 62 -7.04 5.92 -0.52
CA LEU A 62 -6.15 6.06 0.62
C LEU A 62 -5.24 7.29 0.49
N ALA A 63 -4.67 7.52 -0.70
CA ALA A 63 -3.78 8.65 -0.95
C ALA A 63 -4.50 10.00 -0.87
N THR A 64 -5.71 10.09 -1.44
CA THR A 64 -6.45 11.34 -1.59
C THR A 64 -7.43 11.65 -0.45
N GLY A 65 -7.82 10.63 0.33
CA GLY A 65 -8.91 10.72 1.31
C GLY A 65 -10.29 10.86 0.66
N ARG A 66 -10.45 10.47 -0.62
CA ARG A 66 -11.68 10.61 -1.40
C ARG A 66 -12.12 9.28 -1.98
N PHE A 67 -13.43 9.12 -2.16
CA PHE A 67 -13.96 7.92 -2.79
C PHE A 67 -13.66 7.88 -4.30
N PRO A 68 -13.60 6.66 -4.92
CA PRO A 68 -13.32 6.52 -6.36
C PRO A 68 -14.24 7.35 -7.26
N HIS A 69 -15.53 7.49 -6.93
CA HIS A 69 -16.48 8.30 -7.71
C HIS A 69 -16.16 9.81 -7.67
N GLN A 70 -15.39 10.28 -6.70
CA GLN A 70 -14.97 11.68 -6.58
C GLN A 70 -13.67 11.96 -7.31
N THR A 71 -12.82 10.92 -7.45
CA THR A 71 -11.48 11.06 -8.02
C THR A 71 -11.39 10.62 -9.48
N GLY A 72 -12.28 9.74 -9.91
CA GLY A 72 -12.22 9.14 -11.24
C GLY A 72 -11.28 7.95 -11.37
N PHE A 73 -10.58 7.55 -10.31
CA PHE A 73 -9.76 6.34 -10.30
C PHE A 73 -10.64 5.11 -10.03
N TRP A 74 -11.27 4.59 -11.08
CA TRP A 74 -12.35 3.60 -10.96
C TRP A 74 -11.89 2.16 -10.88
N ASP A 75 -10.77 1.85 -11.49
CA ASP A 75 -10.25 0.49 -11.66
C ASP A 75 -8.73 0.46 -11.79
N ASN A 76 -8.17 -0.74 -11.93
CA ASN A 76 -6.73 -0.91 -12.00
C ASN A 76 -6.08 -0.40 -13.31
N ALA A 77 -6.86 -0.02 -14.30
CA ALA A 77 -6.34 0.59 -15.52
C ALA A 77 -6.15 2.11 -15.40
N ILE A 78 -6.71 2.71 -14.35
CA ILE A 78 -6.62 4.14 -14.07
C ILE A 78 -5.98 4.33 -12.69
N PRO A 79 -4.66 4.09 -12.56
CA PRO A 79 -3.96 4.24 -11.30
C PRO A 79 -3.79 5.71 -10.92
N PHE A 80 -3.58 5.96 -9.62
CA PHE A 80 -3.24 7.28 -9.12
C PHE A 80 -1.97 7.80 -9.81
N ASP A 81 -2.00 9.05 -10.24
CA ASP A 81 -0.96 9.68 -11.07
C ASP A 81 -0.41 10.98 -10.46
N GLY A 82 -0.76 11.25 -9.22
CA GLY A 82 -0.36 12.48 -8.53
C GLY A 82 -1.12 13.73 -8.95
N SER A 83 -2.06 13.65 -9.91
CA SER A 83 -2.82 14.81 -10.39
C SER A 83 -3.76 15.41 -9.34
N GLN A 84 -4.04 14.68 -8.30
CA GLN A 84 -4.86 15.12 -7.16
C GLN A 84 -4.02 15.14 -5.89
N GLY A 85 -4.26 16.14 -5.05
CA GLY A 85 -3.53 16.27 -3.79
C GLY A 85 -3.67 15.05 -2.89
N SER A 86 -2.57 14.64 -2.27
CA SER A 86 -2.47 13.48 -1.38
C SER A 86 -2.06 13.90 0.04
N TRP A 87 -2.29 13.01 1.02
CA TRP A 87 -1.79 13.25 2.37
C TRP A 87 -0.26 13.22 2.42
N MET A 88 0.38 12.41 1.57
CA MET A 88 1.82 12.35 1.45
C MET A 88 2.37 13.71 1.01
N GLY A 89 1.81 14.28 -0.04
CA GLY A 89 2.20 15.60 -0.53
C GLY A 89 2.04 16.71 0.52
N ARG A 90 0.92 16.71 1.26
CA ARG A 90 0.70 17.68 2.34
C ARG A 90 1.77 17.62 3.43
N LEU A 91 2.22 16.41 3.80
CA LEU A 91 3.26 16.23 4.80
C LEU A 91 4.65 16.58 4.25
N SER A 92 4.93 16.21 3.01
CA SER A 92 6.14 16.58 2.30
C SER A 92 6.27 18.09 2.16
N ASP A 93 5.19 18.78 1.76
CA ASP A 93 5.13 20.25 1.65
C ASP A 93 5.33 20.94 3.01
N ALA A 94 4.93 20.29 4.10
CA ALA A 94 5.20 20.74 5.46
C ALA A 94 6.65 20.47 5.92
N GLY A 95 7.47 19.87 5.05
CA GLY A 95 8.88 19.58 5.27
C GLY A 95 9.15 18.34 6.08
N HIS A 96 8.20 17.40 6.15
CA HIS A 96 8.42 16.09 6.73
C HIS A 96 9.07 15.14 5.71
N GLU A 97 9.87 14.21 6.19
CA GLU A 97 10.34 13.08 5.41
C GLU A 97 9.20 12.07 5.29
N VAL A 98 8.78 11.76 4.05
CA VAL A 98 7.67 10.85 3.75
C VAL A 98 8.16 9.79 2.78
N VAL A 99 8.46 8.60 3.30
CA VAL A 99 9.09 7.52 2.54
C VAL A 99 8.11 6.38 2.32
N SER A 100 8.12 5.81 1.12
CA SER A 100 7.44 4.55 0.83
C SER A 100 8.43 3.44 0.54
N ILE A 101 8.10 2.22 0.98
CA ILE A 101 8.84 1.00 0.65
C ILE A 101 7.83 -0.04 0.17
N GLY A 102 8.00 -0.51 -1.06
CA GLY A 102 7.20 -1.59 -1.65
C GLY A 102 6.03 -1.13 -2.50
N LYS A 103 4.92 -1.86 -2.46
CA LYS A 103 3.82 -1.73 -3.40
C LYS A 103 3.04 -0.42 -3.24
N LEU A 104 2.99 0.37 -4.29
CA LEU A 104 2.12 1.54 -4.40
C LEU A 104 0.96 1.32 -5.37
N HIS A 105 1.18 0.62 -6.48
CA HIS A 105 0.23 0.50 -7.59
C HIS A 105 -0.29 1.85 -8.10
N PHE A 106 0.57 2.84 -8.06
CA PHE A 106 0.39 4.13 -8.74
C PHE A 106 0.84 4.01 -10.19
N ARG A 107 0.70 5.05 -10.97
CA ARG A 107 1.08 5.04 -12.38
C ARG A 107 2.59 4.82 -12.54
N GLU A 108 3.39 5.60 -11.84
CA GLU A 108 4.85 5.62 -11.91
C GLU A 108 5.46 6.38 -10.73
N THR A 109 6.76 6.29 -10.55
CA THR A 109 7.47 7.15 -9.60
C THR A 109 7.50 8.58 -10.12
N THR A 110 6.94 9.50 -9.34
CA THR A 110 6.93 10.94 -9.65
C THR A 110 6.85 11.75 -8.36
N PRO A 111 7.48 12.96 -8.30
CA PRO A 111 7.32 13.85 -7.16
C PRO A 111 5.84 14.19 -6.85
N ALA A 112 4.97 14.15 -7.87
CA ALA A 112 3.55 14.40 -7.70
C ALA A 112 2.82 13.37 -6.82
N ASN A 113 3.39 12.17 -6.60
CA ASN A 113 2.87 11.21 -5.64
C ASN A 113 2.92 11.73 -4.19
N GLY A 114 3.87 12.63 -3.91
CA GLY A 114 4.02 13.29 -2.63
C GLY A 114 4.98 12.58 -1.66
N PHE A 115 5.61 11.49 -2.05
CA PHE A 115 6.70 10.89 -1.28
C PHE A 115 8.01 11.65 -1.52
N THR A 116 8.80 11.83 -0.47
CA THR A 116 10.17 12.35 -0.58
C THR A 116 11.13 11.31 -1.14
N GLN A 117 10.80 10.02 -0.93
CA GLN A 117 11.55 8.89 -1.46
C GLN A 117 10.62 7.67 -1.65
N GLU A 118 10.81 6.95 -2.75
CA GLU A 118 10.17 5.67 -3.03
C GLU A 118 11.27 4.59 -3.15
N ILE A 119 11.23 3.58 -2.27
CA ILE A 119 12.19 2.48 -2.21
C ILE A 119 11.50 1.21 -2.70
N HIS A 120 12.08 0.55 -3.70
CA HIS A 120 11.51 -0.65 -4.32
C HIS A 120 10.01 -0.49 -4.70
N PRO A 121 9.60 0.61 -5.33
CA PRO A 121 8.20 0.81 -5.63
C PRO A 121 7.69 -0.24 -6.62
N MET A 122 6.54 -0.83 -6.31
CA MET A 122 5.80 -1.62 -7.28
C MET A 122 4.65 -0.77 -7.82
N HIS A 123 4.83 -0.25 -9.02
CA HIS A 123 3.81 0.48 -9.76
C HIS A 123 3.05 -0.41 -10.74
N ILE A 124 2.06 0.15 -11.40
CA ILE A 124 1.37 -0.53 -12.50
C ILE A 124 2.33 -0.65 -13.68
N LEU A 125 2.36 -1.84 -14.28
CA LEU A 125 3.22 -2.10 -15.43
C LEU A 125 2.88 -1.15 -16.58
N ASP A 126 3.90 -0.45 -17.10
CA ASP A 126 3.80 0.57 -18.15
C ASP A 126 2.77 1.67 -17.87
N GLY A 127 2.39 1.88 -16.61
CA GLY A 127 1.41 2.87 -16.18
C GLY A 127 -0.02 2.64 -16.69
N LYS A 128 -0.32 1.47 -17.23
CA LYS A 128 -1.59 1.20 -17.93
C LYS A 128 -2.50 0.17 -17.26
N GLY A 129 -2.04 -0.54 -16.26
CA GLY A 129 -2.83 -1.55 -15.57
C GLY A 129 -3.41 -2.69 -16.42
N GLY A 130 -3.87 -3.73 -15.78
CA GLY A 130 -4.46 -4.90 -16.45
C GLY A 130 -5.89 -4.65 -16.93
N VAL A 131 -6.15 -4.98 -18.18
CA VAL A 131 -7.41 -4.71 -18.90
C VAL A 131 -8.59 -5.53 -18.37
N HIS A 132 -8.35 -6.71 -17.83
CA HIS A 132 -9.42 -7.56 -17.26
C HIS A 132 -10.08 -6.99 -15.99
N MET A 133 -9.55 -5.89 -15.48
CA MET A 133 -10.07 -5.17 -14.32
C MET A 133 -10.77 -3.85 -14.71
N LEU A 134 -11.03 -3.64 -16.01
CA LEU A 134 -11.68 -2.44 -16.51
C LEU A 134 -13.18 -2.51 -16.29
N LEU A 135 -13.69 -1.70 -15.40
CA LEU A 135 -15.13 -1.53 -15.20
C LEU A 135 -15.78 -0.61 -16.24
N ARG A 136 -15.00 0.24 -16.90
CA ARG A 136 -15.54 1.33 -17.74
C ARG A 136 -14.80 1.57 -19.07
N ALA A 137 -13.72 0.90 -19.36
CA ALA A 137 -13.02 1.05 -20.64
C ALA A 137 -13.32 -0.15 -21.53
N VAL A 138 -14.28 0.01 -22.42
CA VAL A 138 -14.85 -1.07 -23.26
C VAL A 138 -13.99 -1.32 -24.50
N ASP A 139 -13.11 -0.40 -24.87
CA ASP A 139 -12.43 -0.39 -26.19
C ASP A 139 -10.97 -0.88 -26.16
N ARG A 140 -10.55 -1.60 -25.13
CA ARG A 140 -9.18 -2.12 -25.04
C ARG A 140 -9.15 -3.62 -25.23
N GLU A 141 -8.27 -4.07 -26.11
CA GLU A 141 -7.95 -5.49 -26.24
C GLU A 141 -7.53 -6.09 -24.88
N PRO A 142 -8.06 -7.27 -24.51
CA PRO A 142 -7.73 -7.91 -23.25
C PRO A 142 -6.25 -8.30 -23.22
N VAL A 143 -5.45 -7.54 -22.48
CA VAL A 143 -4.06 -7.87 -22.19
C VAL A 143 -4.07 -8.89 -21.04
N ASN A 144 -3.66 -10.14 -21.32
CA ASN A 144 -3.38 -11.20 -20.37
C ASN A 144 -4.56 -12.01 -19.79
N ALA A 145 -5.36 -12.63 -20.64
CA ALA A 145 -6.11 -13.84 -20.24
C ALA A 145 -5.18 -14.98 -19.75
N GLY A 146 -3.87 -14.91 -20.05
CA GLY A 146 -2.89 -15.93 -19.67
C GLY A 146 -2.39 -15.89 -18.22
N GLN A 147 -2.60 -14.80 -17.49
CA GLN A 147 -2.13 -14.72 -16.10
C GLN A 147 -2.85 -15.71 -15.17
N TRP A 148 -4.14 -15.94 -15.35
CA TRP A 148 -4.89 -16.89 -14.53
C TRP A 148 -4.42 -18.32 -14.75
N ASN A 149 -4.14 -18.72 -15.98
CA ASN A 149 -3.57 -20.03 -16.30
C ASN A 149 -2.20 -20.21 -15.63
N LEU A 150 -1.37 -19.16 -15.66
CA LEU A 150 -0.05 -19.19 -15.01
C LEU A 150 -0.14 -19.43 -13.49
N TYR A 151 -1.10 -18.84 -12.81
CA TYR A 151 -1.32 -19.05 -11.36
C TYR A 151 -1.80 -20.48 -11.07
N MET A 152 -2.68 -21.02 -11.90
CA MET A 152 -3.20 -22.37 -11.73
C MET A 152 -2.15 -23.44 -12.05
N ASP A 153 -1.38 -23.27 -13.11
CA ASP A 153 -0.37 -24.23 -13.58
C ASP A 153 0.90 -24.25 -12.70
N ARG A 154 1.13 -23.21 -11.91
CA ARG A 154 2.32 -23.06 -11.05
C ARG A 154 2.00 -23.00 -9.57
N SER A 155 0.87 -23.54 -9.13
CA SER A 155 0.57 -23.68 -7.72
C SER A 155 1.35 -24.83 -7.09
N GLY A 156 1.88 -24.65 -5.88
CA GLY A 156 2.63 -25.70 -5.19
C GLY A 156 3.39 -25.19 -3.98
N ILE A 157 4.21 -26.05 -3.41
CA ILE A 157 5.13 -25.71 -2.33
C ILE A 157 6.40 -25.11 -2.94
N GLY A 158 6.82 -23.96 -2.45
CA GLY A 158 8.02 -23.28 -2.94
C GLY A 158 7.99 -21.78 -2.65
N THR A 159 8.99 -21.05 -3.15
CA THR A 159 9.06 -19.59 -3.03
C THR A 159 8.53 -18.95 -4.30
N ALA A 160 7.51 -18.13 -4.17
CA ALA A 160 6.99 -17.31 -5.27
C ALA A 160 7.74 -15.96 -5.37
N PRO A 161 7.77 -15.33 -6.55
CA PRO A 161 8.36 -14.00 -6.71
C PRO A 161 7.80 -12.94 -5.75
N TYR A 162 6.54 -13.06 -5.35
CA TYR A 162 5.92 -12.18 -4.36
C TYR A 162 6.57 -12.30 -2.98
N GLN A 163 6.90 -13.52 -2.54
CA GLN A 163 7.59 -13.74 -1.26
C GLN A 163 8.99 -13.11 -1.27
N ALA A 164 9.75 -13.31 -2.35
CA ALA A 164 11.06 -12.68 -2.51
C ALA A 164 10.97 -11.14 -2.54
N PHE A 165 9.88 -10.59 -3.10
CA PHE A 165 9.63 -9.16 -3.06
C PHE A 165 9.31 -8.68 -1.65
N ASP A 166 8.46 -9.40 -0.90
CA ASP A 166 8.12 -9.07 0.48
C ASP A 166 9.33 -9.14 1.42
N GLU A 167 10.22 -10.13 1.22
CA GLU A 167 11.49 -10.22 1.93
C GLU A 167 12.34 -8.96 1.69
N LYS A 168 12.49 -8.55 0.42
CA LYS A 168 13.23 -7.36 0.05
C LYS A 168 12.63 -6.07 0.63
N VAL A 169 11.31 -5.96 0.63
CA VAL A 169 10.58 -4.83 1.25
C VAL A 169 10.82 -4.81 2.76
N THR A 170 10.79 -5.98 3.38
CA THR A 170 11.01 -6.14 4.83
C THR A 170 12.42 -5.73 5.23
N GLU A 171 13.44 -6.23 4.51
CA GLU A 171 14.85 -5.88 4.74
C GLU A 171 15.05 -4.37 4.60
N ALA A 172 14.58 -3.77 3.51
CA ALA A 172 14.69 -2.33 3.31
C ALA A 172 13.99 -1.51 4.41
N ALA A 173 12.85 -1.98 4.92
CA ALA A 173 12.15 -1.31 6.01
C ALA A 173 12.91 -1.40 7.34
N ILE A 174 13.52 -2.55 7.64
CA ILE A 174 14.35 -2.75 8.83
C ILE A 174 15.59 -1.86 8.76
N ASP A 175 16.27 -1.82 7.62
CA ASP A 175 17.47 -0.99 7.42
C ASP A 175 17.14 0.49 7.56
N TRP A 176 16.05 0.93 6.94
CA TRP A 176 15.60 2.31 7.03
C TRP A 176 15.27 2.70 8.46
N LEU A 177 14.49 1.89 9.18
CA LEU A 177 14.16 2.11 10.60
C LEU A 177 15.41 2.07 11.48
N GLY A 178 16.37 1.20 11.17
CA GLY A 178 17.64 1.12 11.86
C GLY A 178 18.46 2.42 11.77
N ALA A 179 18.51 3.00 10.57
CA ALA A 179 19.18 4.27 10.30
C ALA A 179 18.47 5.48 10.98
N HIS A 180 17.16 5.40 11.17
CA HIS A 180 16.34 6.47 11.73
C HIS A 180 15.97 6.26 13.23
N ARG A 181 16.72 5.41 13.93
CA ARG A 181 16.48 5.14 15.37
C ARG A 181 16.66 6.34 16.28
N GLN A 182 17.55 7.23 15.91
CA GLN A 182 17.77 8.46 16.69
C GLN A 182 16.72 9.50 16.29
N ALA A 183 16.25 10.24 17.29
CA ALA A 183 15.28 11.31 17.07
C ALA A 183 15.86 12.32 16.06
N THR A 184 15.18 12.46 14.94
CA THR A 184 15.39 13.57 14.02
C THR A 184 14.63 14.79 14.54
N ASP A 185 15.10 16.00 14.22
CA ASP A 185 14.41 17.22 14.62
C ASP A 185 13.00 17.35 14.06
N LYS A 186 12.70 16.58 13.01
CA LYS A 186 11.38 16.51 12.36
C LYS A 186 10.85 15.08 12.33
N PRO A 187 9.56 14.89 12.64
CA PRO A 187 8.91 13.60 12.49
C PRO A 187 8.92 13.12 11.04
N TRP A 188 9.06 11.83 10.87
CA TRP A 188 9.01 11.16 9.60
C TRP A 188 7.77 10.27 9.46
N VAL A 189 7.43 9.95 8.23
CA VAL A 189 6.41 8.95 7.87
C VAL A 189 7.05 7.87 7.02
N LEU A 190 6.90 6.63 7.44
CA LEU A 190 7.29 5.46 6.68
C LEU A 190 6.05 4.64 6.31
N PHE A 191 5.80 4.52 5.01
CA PHE A 191 4.74 3.70 4.44
C PHE A 191 5.35 2.41 3.88
N VAL A 192 5.01 1.27 4.45
CA VAL A 192 5.49 -0.05 4.04
C VAL A 192 4.33 -0.88 3.52
N SER A 193 4.43 -1.42 2.31
CA SER A 193 3.32 -2.15 1.67
C SER A 193 3.78 -3.27 0.75
#